data_0b60f580d046f7140bf1c1a54fe1320c
#
_entry.id   0b60f580d046f7140bf1c1a54fe1320c
#
_cell.length_a   1.000
_cell.length_b   1.000
_cell.length_c   1.000
_cell.angle_alpha   90.00
_cell.angle_beta   90.00
_cell.angle_gamma   90.00
#
_symmetry.space_group_name_H-M   'P 1'
#
loop_
_entity.id
_entity.type
_entity.pdbx_description
1 polymer ?
#
loop_
_entity_poly.entity_id
_entity_poly.type
_entity_poly.pdbx_seq_one_letter_code
_entity_poly.pdbx_strand_id
1 'polypeptide(L)'
;MSADSTFPTYADLGIRPFINCIGTITTLSGSLALPEVRQAMNEAATGYVKIAELMDAVGRRIAELMQCEYGLVTAGCAAALTQVTAACVAGDDPEKIARLPDTEGMKDEIIVQKSHRVGYDRAVTAVGTRFIEVETREELEAAYSDHTAMIFIFGDGAERGRISVADLSLIHISEPTRP
;
A
#
# COMPACT_ATOMS: atom_id res chain seq x y z
N MET A 1 30.83 8.05 -28.11
CA MET A 1 30.07 7.85 -29.36
C MET A 1 28.79 7.13 -28.97
N SER A 2 27.66 7.84 -29.00
CA SER A 2 26.33 7.30 -28.69
C SER A 2 25.96 6.32 -29.80
N ALA A 3 25.64 5.07 -29.43
CA ALA A 3 25.00 4.16 -30.35
C ALA A 3 23.71 4.82 -30.83
N ASP A 4 23.46 4.76 -32.13
CA ASP A 4 22.25 5.24 -32.77
C ASP A 4 21.04 4.48 -32.16
N SER A 5 20.45 5.05 -31.11
CA SER A 5 19.25 4.50 -30.49
C SER A 5 18.10 4.77 -31.43
N THR A 6 17.49 3.72 -32.00
CA THR A 6 16.29 3.79 -32.83
C THR A 6 15.06 4.30 -32.06
N PHE A 7 15.17 4.48 -30.74
CA PHE A 7 14.10 4.92 -29.86
C PHE A 7 14.33 6.34 -29.36
N PRO A 8 13.29 7.16 -29.24
CA PRO A 8 13.41 8.53 -28.75
C PRO A 8 13.97 8.56 -27.31
N THR A 9 14.88 9.49 -27.10
CA THR A 9 15.49 9.77 -25.78
C THR A 9 14.75 10.90 -25.07
N TYR A 10 15.09 11.18 -23.82
CA TYR A 10 14.55 12.35 -23.11
C TYR A 10 14.87 13.68 -23.83
N ALA A 11 16.02 13.78 -24.48
CA ALA A 11 16.41 14.95 -25.24
C ALA A 11 15.50 15.18 -26.46
N ASP A 12 15.12 14.09 -27.15
CA ASP A 12 14.21 14.15 -28.30
C ASP A 12 12.80 14.61 -27.88
N LEU A 13 12.43 14.39 -26.62
CA LEU A 13 11.19 14.86 -26.01
C LEU A 13 11.31 16.27 -25.40
N GLY A 14 12.47 16.91 -25.52
CA GLY A 14 12.73 18.22 -24.92
C GLY A 14 12.88 18.21 -23.40
N ILE A 15 13.08 17.03 -22.78
CA ILE A 15 13.22 16.86 -21.34
C ILE A 15 14.70 16.88 -20.98
N ARG A 16 15.08 17.69 -20.00
CA ARG A 16 16.43 17.73 -19.47
C ARG A 16 16.59 16.79 -18.27
N PRO A 17 17.39 15.73 -18.37
CA PRO A 17 17.78 14.93 -17.21
C PRO A 17 18.53 15.78 -16.16
N PHE A 18 18.41 15.40 -14.90
CA PHE A 18 19.12 16.04 -13.79
C PHE A 18 19.67 14.99 -12.82
N ILE A 19 20.58 15.39 -11.96
CA ILE A 19 21.10 14.56 -10.88
C ILE A 19 20.18 14.75 -9.68
N ASN A 20 19.50 13.68 -9.28
CA ASN A 20 18.64 13.69 -8.11
C ASN A 20 19.47 13.53 -6.84
N CYS A 21 19.54 14.57 -6.01
CA CYS A 21 20.22 14.58 -4.71
C CYS A 21 19.24 14.58 -3.51
N ILE A 22 17.93 14.48 -3.77
CA ILE A 22 16.90 14.53 -2.70
C ILE A 22 16.55 13.12 -2.20
N GLY A 23 16.65 12.11 -3.06
CA GLY A 23 16.28 10.73 -2.74
C GLY A 23 15.10 10.21 -3.57
N THR A 24 14.44 9.19 -3.06
CA THR A 24 13.36 8.46 -3.76
C THR A 24 12.03 9.20 -3.67
N ILE A 25 11.79 10.15 -4.55
CA ILE A 25 10.54 10.90 -4.65
C ILE A 25 9.83 10.54 -5.95
N THR A 26 8.55 10.17 -5.89
CA THR A 26 7.76 9.73 -7.03
C THR A 26 7.72 10.74 -8.17
N THR A 27 7.58 12.03 -7.86
CA THR A 27 7.59 13.13 -8.85
C THR A 27 8.93 13.30 -9.56
N LEU A 28 9.98 12.69 -9.05
CA LEU A 28 11.34 12.66 -9.63
C LEU A 28 11.70 11.26 -10.14
N SER A 29 10.72 10.48 -10.61
CA SER A 29 10.86 9.11 -11.11
C SER A 29 11.19 8.05 -10.04
N GLY A 30 11.13 8.38 -8.75
CA GLY A 30 11.46 7.44 -7.68
C GLY A 30 12.94 7.10 -7.63
N SER A 31 13.32 5.85 -7.84
CA SER A 31 14.70 5.38 -7.90
C SER A 31 15.05 4.80 -9.27
N LEU A 32 16.33 4.91 -9.64
CA LEU A 32 16.83 4.24 -10.83
C LEU A 32 16.93 2.74 -10.58
N ALA A 33 16.49 1.95 -11.56
CA ALA A 33 16.63 0.50 -11.50
C ALA A 33 18.12 0.10 -11.59
N LEU A 34 18.55 -0.80 -10.71
CA LEU A 34 19.87 -1.39 -10.75
C LEU A 34 20.08 -2.15 -12.08
N PRO A 35 21.34 -2.30 -12.56
CA PRO A 35 21.61 -3.03 -13.79
C PRO A 35 21.02 -4.45 -13.79
N GLU A 36 21.12 -5.17 -12.68
CA GLU A 36 20.62 -6.53 -12.51
C GLU A 36 19.08 -6.58 -12.60
N VAL A 37 18.40 -5.58 -12.05
CA VAL A 37 16.93 -5.45 -12.14
C VAL A 37 16.51 -5.21 -13.59
N ARG A 38 17.21 -4.34 -14.32
CA ARG A 38 16.93 -4.09 -15.74
C ARG A 38 17.15 -5.33 -16.60
N GLN A 39 18.19 -6.10 -16.30
CA GLN A 39 18.44 -7.36 -16.98
C GLN A 39 17.31 -8.36 -16.74
N ALA A 40 16.90 -8.54 -15.48
CA ALA A 40 15.78 -9.43 -15.12
C ALA A 40 14.46 -9.01 -15.79
N MET A 41 14.18 -7.70 -15.87
CA MET A 41 13.02 -7.18 -16.59
C MET A 41 13.08 -7.52 -18.10
N ASN A 42 14.24 -7.34 -18.73
CA ASN A 42 14.41 -7.66 -20.14
C ASN A 42 14.23 -9.17 -20.41
N GLU A 43 14.75 -10.03 -19.55
CA GLU A 43 14.58 -11.48 -19.65
C GLU A 43 13.11 -11.87 -19.48
N ALA A 44 12.44 -11.34 -18.45
CA ALA A 44 11.02 -11.59 -18.19
C ALA A 44 10.10 -11.14 -19.33
N ALA A 45 10.47 -10.08 -20.06
CA ALA A 45 9.70 -9.56 -21.19
C ALA A 45 9.72 -10.47 -22.43
N THR A 46 10.55 -11.52 -22.45
CA THR A 46 10.67 -12.45 -23.60
C THR A 46 9.74 -13.65 -23.53
N GLY A 47 9.01 -13.84 -22.43
CA GLY A 47 8.16 -15.00 -22.19
C GLY A 47 6.76 -14.67 -21.69
N TYR A 48 5.83 -15.61 -21.88
CA TYR A 48 4.49 -15.54 -21.33
C TYR A 48 4.37 -16.46 -20.12
N VAL A 49 3.75 -15.94 -19.05
CA VAL A 49 3.48 -16.70 -17.82
C VAL A 49 2.04 -16.46 -17.37
N LYS A 50 1.49 -17.38 -16.60
CA LYS A 50 0.21 -17.15 -15.93
C LYS A 50 0.44 -16.21 -14.75
N ILE A 51 -0.19 -15.05 -14.79
CA ILE A 51 0.00 -14.00 -13.77
C ILE A 51 -0.34 -14.50 -12.36
N ALA A 52 -1.39 -15.30 -12.19
CA ALA A 52 -1.73 -15.86 -10.89
C ALA A 52 -0.61 -16.71 -10.29
N GLU A 53 -0.03 -17.62 -11.11
CA GLU A 53 1.09 -18.47 -10.69
C GLU A 53 2.35 -17.63 -10.35
N LEU A 54 2.60 -16.56 -11.13
CA LEU A 54 3.71 -15.64 -10.87
C LEU A 54 3.50 -14.88 -9.56
N MET A 55 2.31 -14.34 -9.33
CA MET A 55 2.00 -13.59 -8.12
C MET A 55 2.14 -14.46 -6.86
N ASP A 56 1.66 -15.70 -6.91
CA ASP A 56 1.82 -16.66 -5.81
C ASP A 56 3.29 -17.01 -5.54
N ALA A 57 4.06 -17.27 -6.59
CA ALA A 57 5.47 -17.62 -6.45
C ALA A 57 6.29 -16.46 -5.88
N VAL A 58 6.06 -15.24 -6.38
CA VAL A 58 6.73 -14.02 -5.90
C VAL A 58 6.29 -13.69 -4.48
N GLY A 59 4.97 -13.82 -4.18
CA GLY A 59 4.42 -13.62 -2.85
C GLY A 59 5.09 -14.52 -1.81
N ARG A 60 5.22 -15.82 -2.08
CA ARG A 60 5.95 -16.77 -1.22
C ARG A 60 7.42 -16.37 -1.04
N ARG A 61 8.08 -16.00 -2.13
CA ARG A 61 9.49 -15.61 -2.06
C ARG A 61 9.72 -14.35 -1.23
N ILE A 62 8.85 -13.37 -1.34
CA ILE A 62 8.89 -12.15 -0.50
C ILE A 62 8.62 -12.51 0.96
N ALA A 63 7.63 -13.36 1.23
CA ALA A 63 7.30 -13.80 2.58
C ALA A 63 8.49 -14.47 3.26
N GLU A 64 9.22 -15.36 2.57
CA GLU A 64 10.47 -15.97 3.06
C GLU A 64 11.53 -14.92 3.40
N LEU A 65 11.77 -13.96 2.51
CA LEU A 65 12.79 -12.92 2.70
C LEU A 65 12.45 -11.96 3.83
N MET A 66 11.17 -11.63 4.00
CA MET A 66 10.68 -10.70 5.00
C MET A 66 10.26 -11.38 6.32
N GLN A 67 10.34 -12.72 6.39
CA GLN A 67 9.91 -13.52 7.55
C GLN A 67 8.46 -13.23 7.96
N CYS A 68 7.55 -13.14 6.99
CA CYS A 68 6.12 -12.96 7.19
C CYS A 68 5.33 -14.09 6.50
N GLU A 69 4.03 -14.18 6.77
CA GLU A 69 3.18 -15.27 6.27
C GLU A 69 2.94 -15.17 4.77
N TYR A 70 2.80 -13.96 4.22
CA TYR A 70 2.54 -13.72 2.81
C TYR A 70 3.08 -12.37 2.35
N GLY A 71 3.46 -12.29 1.06
CA GLY A 71 3.89 -11.07 0.39
C GLY A 71 3.06 -10.80 -0.86
N LEU A 72 2.79 -9.53 -1.13
CA LEU A 72 2.08 -9.11 -2.34
C LEU A 72 2.85 -8.00 -3.05
N VAL A 73 3.03 -8.16 -4.36
CA VAL A 73 3.61 -7.13 -5.22
C VAL A 73 2.50 -6.31 -5.87
N THR A 74 2.62 -5.00 -5.80
CA THR A 74 1.65 -4.07 -6.37
C THR A 74 2.34 -3.02 -7.23
N ALA A 75 1.56 -2.25 -8.00
CA ALA A 75 2.05 -1.15 -8.80
C ALA A 75 2.41 0.11 -7.97
N GLY A 76 2.94 -0.09 -6.77
CA GLY A 76 3.38 0.96 -5.85
C GLY A 76 2.53 1.05 -4.57
N CYS A 77 2.98 1.88 -3.63
CA CYS A 77 2.39 1.99 -2.30
C CYS A 77 0.90 2.37 -2.30
N ALA A 78 0.47 3.27 -3.18
CA ALA A 78 -0.95 3.63 -3.29
C ALA A 78 -1.83 2.43 -3.67
N ALA A 79 -1.38 1.61 -4.64
CA ALA A 79 -2.08 0.38 -5.01
C ALA A 79 -2.08 -0.64 -3.86
N ALA A 80 -0.99 -0.74 -3.09
CA ALA A 80 -0.92 -1.58 -1.90
C ALA A 80 -1.94 -1.14 -0.84
N LEU A 81 -2.04 0.15 -0.56
CA LEU A 81 -3.02 0.71 0.38
C LEU A 81 -4.46 0.39 -0.05
N THR A 82 -4.78 0.58 -1.33
CA THR A 82 -6.10 0.24 -1.87
C THR A 82 -6.41 -1.25 -1.71
N GLN A 83 -5.48 -2.13 -2.05
CA GLN A 83 -5.71 -3.58 -1.96
C GLN A 83 -5.83 -4.07 -0.52
N VAL A 84 -4.98 -3.59 0.39
CA VAL A 84 -5.07 -3.94 1.83
C VAL A 84 -6.39 -3.45 2.41
N THR A 85 -6.80 -2.22 2.09
CA THR A 85 -8.09 -1.69 2.54
C THR A 85 -9.24 -2.52 2.00
N ALA A 86 -9.25 -2.87 0.71
CA ALA A 86 -10.27 -3.72 0.11
C ALA A 86 -10.35 -5.08 0.81
N ALA A 87 -9.20 -5.69 1.13
CA ALA A 87 -9.15 -6.95 1.86
C ALA A 87 -9.71 -6.84 3.29
N CYS A 88 -9.44 -5.74 4.00
CA CYS A 88 -10.01 -5.51 5.33
C CYS A 88 -11.53 -5.28 5.31
N VAL A 89 -12.06 -4.71 4.22
CA VAL A 89 -13.49 -4.41 4.05
C VAL A 89 -14.28 -5.63 3.58
N ALA A 90 -13.80 -6.28 2.53
CA ALA A 90 -14.54 -7.35 1.83
C ALA A 90 -14.13 -8.76 2.26
N GLY A 91 -12.94 -8.93 2.85
CA GLY A 91 -12.39 -10.24 3.14
C GLY A 91 -12.18 -11.05 1.86
N ASP A 92 -12.51 -12.33 1.90
CA ASP A 92 -12.49 -13.29 0.80
C ASP A 92 -13.88 -13.54 0.17
N ASP A 93 -14.86 -12.71 0.48
CA ASP A 93 -16.23 -12.81 -0.02
C ASP A 93 -16.33 -12.24 -1.46
N PRO A 94 -16.58 -13.08 -2.49
CA PRO A 94 -16.61 -12.62 -3.87
C PRO A 94 -17.72 -11.60 -4.17
N GLU A 95 -18.85 -11.66 -3.45
CA GLU A 95 -19.97 -10.73 -3.66
C GLU A 95 -19.61 -9.35 -3.11
N LYS A 96 -18.98 -9.31 -1.93
CA LYS A 96 -18.47 -8.06 -1.36
C LYS A 96 -17.36 -7.45 -2.21
N ILE A 97 -16.42 -8.27 -2.68
CA ILE A 97 -15.34 -7.83 -3.57
C ILE A 97 -15.90 -7.18 -4.84
N ALA A 98 -16.91 -7.82 -5.45
CA ALA A 98 -17.53 -7.33 -6.68
C ALA A 98 -18.34 -6.02 -6.50
N ARG A 99 -18.80 -5.74 -5.27
CA ARG A 99 -19.56 -4.53 -4.95
C ARG A 99 -18.69 -3.30 -4.69
N LEU A 100 -17.43 -3.48 -4.31
CA LEU A 100 -16.56 -2.33 -4.05
C LEU A 100 -16.54 -1.35 -5.24
N PRO A 101 -16.63 -0.04 -5.01
CA PRO A 101 -16.54 0.68 -3.73
C PRO A 101 -17.87 0.88 -2.98
N ASP A 102 -18.95 0.19 -3.34
CA ASP A 102 -20.17 0.19 -2.53
C ASP A 102 -19.96 -0.69 -1.30
N THR A 103 -19.84 -0.05 -0.15
CA THR A 103 -19.55 -0.68 1.16
C THR A 103 -20.79 -0.81 2.04
N GLU A 104 -22.00 -0.63 1.52
CA GLU A 104 -23.23 -0.75 2.30
C GLU A 104 -23.32 -2.10 3.01
N GLY A 105 -23.45 -2.10 4.34
CA GLY A 105 -23.47 -3.30 5.16
C GLY A 105 -22.12 -3.99 5.37
N MET A 106 -21.02 -3.33 5.01
CA MET A 106 -19.66 -3.79 5.28
C MET A 106 -19.00 -2.91 6.35
N LYS A 107 -17.82 -3.33 6.82
CA LYS A 107 -16.96 -2.49 7.64
C LYS A 107 -16.31 -1.42 6.77
N ASP A 108 -16.60 -0.17 7.01
CA ASP A 108 -16.18 0.94 6.14
C ASP A 108 -15.42 2.05 6.87
N GLU A 109 -15.20 1.88 8.18
CA GLU A 109 -14.50 2.86 9.00
C GLU A 109 -13.03 2.51 9.17
N ILE A 110 -12.17 3.51 8.94
CA ILE A 110 -10.73 3.42 9.13
C ILE A 110 -10.33 4.40 10.22
N ILE A 111 -9.91 3.89 11.36
CA ILE A 111 -9.45 4.74 12.46
C ILE A 111 -8.03 5.25 12.14
N VAL A 112 -7.79 6.53 12.33
CA VAL A 112 -6.49 7.17 12.09
C VAL A 112 -6.26 8.29 13.10
N GLN A 113 -5.03 8.42 13.61
CA GLN A 113 -4.65 9.63 14.32
C GLN A 113 -4.54 10.81 13.35
N LYS A 114 -5.03 11.99 13.69
CA LYS A 114 -4.98 13.19 12.82
C LYS A 114 -3.57 13.50 12.32
N SER A 115 -2.55 13.28 13.16
CA SER A 115 -1.14 13.46 12.82
C SER A 115 -0.63 12.48 11.77
N HIS A 116 -1.34 11.39 11.50
CA HIS A 116 -1.00 10.35 10.54
C HIS A 116 -1.72 10.52 9.19
N ARG A 117 -2.53 11.57 9.02
CA ARG A 117 -3.15 11.90 7.74
C ARG A 117 -2.07 12.33 6.73
N VAL A 118 -2.14 11.80 5.52
CA VAL A 118 -1.14 11.98 4.46
C VAL A 118 -1.78 12.23 3.11
N GLY A 119 -1.03 12.75 2.16
CA GLY A 119 -1.54 13.02 0.81
C GLY A 119 -2.04 11.78 0.03
N TYR A 120 -1.75 10.58 0.52
CA TYR A 120 -2.15 9.29 -0.08
C TYR A 120 -3.44 8.71 0.52
N ASP A 121 -4.11 9.42 1.40
CA ASP A 121 -5.38 9.00 2.03
C ASP A 121 -6.45 8.58 1.02
N ARG A 122 -6.43 9.17 -0.17
CA ARG A 122 -7.37 8.80 -1.23
C ARG A 122 -7.21 7.35 -1.72
N ALA A 123 -6.04 6.76 -1.56
CA ALA A 123 -5.84 5.34 -1.89
C ALA A 123 -6.64 4.41 -0.97
N VAL A 124 -6.84 4.84 0.28
CA VAL A 124 -7.66 4.16 1.29
C VAL A 124 -9.15 4.42 1.02
N THR A 125 -9.54 5.69 0.86
CA THR A 125 -10.96 6.05 0.69
C THR A 125 -11.53 5.69 -0.68
N ALA A 126 -10.69 5.40 -1.68
CA ALA A 126 -11.13 4.94 -3.01
C ALA A 126 -11.89 3.61 -2.98
N VAL A 127 -11.74 2.84 -1.90
CA VAL A 127 -12.45 1.58 -1.67
C VAL A 127 -13.91 1.78 -1.19
N GLY A 128 -14.30 3.03 -0.90
CA GLY A 128 -15.62 3.36 -0.33
C GLY A 128 -15.59 3.58 1.18
N THR A 129 -14.40 3.57 1.80
CA THR A 129 -14.23 3.75 3.23
C THR A 129 -14.13 5.22 3.63
N ARG A 130 -14.32 5.49 4.94
CA ARG A 130 -14.15 6.81 5.55
C ARG A 130 -13.18 6.76 6.73
N PHE A 131 -12.48 7.84 6.95
CA PHE A 131 -11.61 7.98 8.12
C PHE A 131 -12.39 8.46 9.35
N ILE A 132 -12.12 7.82 10.48
CA ILE A 132 -12.50 8.27 11.82
C ILE A 132 -11.23 8.79 12.48
N GLU A 133 -11.15 10.11 12.64
CA GLU A 133 -9.96 10.77 13.18
C GLU A 133 -10.00 10.78 14.71
N VAL A 134 -8.88 10.40 15.32
CA VAL A 134 -8.70 10.37 16.78
C VAL A 134 -7.39 11.05 17.17
N GLU A 135 -7.32 11.59 18.40
CA GLU A 135 -6.12 12.19 18.96
C GLU A 135 -5.76 11.62 20.33
N THR A 136 -6.74 11.09 21.07
CA THR A 136 -6.54 10.55 22.42
C THR A 136 -6.94 9.08 22.48
N ARG A 137 -6.53 8.41 23.56
CA ARG A 137 -6.88 7.01 23.80
C ARG A 137 -8.39 6.85 24.01
N GLU A 138 -9.00 7.78 24.70
CA GLU A 138 -10.44 7.78 24.97
C GLU A 138 -11.24 7.92 23.66
N GLU A 139 -10.77 8.79 22.74
CA GLU A 139 -11.37 8.95 21.43
C GLU A 139 -11.19 7.67 20.58
N LEU A 140 -10.02 7.01 20.66
CA LEU A 140 -9.76 5.75 19.97
C LEU A 140 -10.70 4.64 20.46
N GLU A 141 -10.86 4.48 21.80
CA GLU A 141 -11.74 3.48 22.38
C GLU A 141 -13.21 3.74 22.00
N ALA A 142 -13.63 5.01 21.96
CA ALA A 142 -14.98 5.40 21.54
C ALA A 142 -15.22 5.25 20.02
N ALA A 143 -14.17 5.35 19.20
CA ALA A 143 -14.26 5.23 17.75
C ALA A 143 -14.38 3.77 17.28
N TYR A 144 -14.04 2.80 18.12
CA TYR A 144 -14.09 1.40 17.77
C TYR A 144 -15.55 0.91 17.71
N SER A 145 -15.96 0.37 16.57
CA SER A 145 -17.32 -0.07 16.32
C SER A 145 -17.35 -1.34 15.44
N ASP A 146 -18.53 -1.91 15.26
CA ASP A 146 -18.74 -3.01 14.33
C ASP A 146 -18.47 -2.62 12.86
N HIS A 147 -18.39 -1.33 12.57
CA HIS A 147 -18.01 -0.77 11.27
C HIS A 147 -16.51 -0.59 11.07
N THR A 148 -15.70 -0.76 12.12
CA THR A 148 -14.26 -0.60 12.02
C THR A 148 -13.64 -1.72 11.20
N ALA A 149 -13.03 -1.37 10.07
CA ALA A 149 -12.32 -2.29 9.20
C ALA A 149 -10.84 -2.44 9.57
N MET A 150 -10.17 -1.32 9.85
CA MET A 150 -8.76 -1.32 10.25
C MET A 150 -8.36 -0.03 10.97
N ILE A 151 -7.18 -0.04 11.59
CA ILE A 151 -6.48 1.14 12.07
C ILE A 151 -5.35 1.46 11.11
N PHE A 152 -5.26 2.71 10.65
CA PHE A 152 -4.20 3.18 9.77
C PHE A 152 -3.12 3.94 10.53
N ILE A 153 -1.86 3.53 10.36
CA ILE A 153 -0.69 4.16 10.97
C ILE A 153 0.32 4.49 9.88
N PHE A 154 0.77 5.74 9.85
CA PHE A 154 1.84 6.17 8.96
C PHE A 154 3.20 5.99 9.65
N GLY A 155 4.01 5.03 9.18
CA GLY A 155 5.24 4.58 9.84
C GLY A 155 6.29 5.69 10.05
N ASP A 156 6.49 6.57 9.05
CA ASP A 156 7.41 7.73 9.16
C ASP A 156 6.90 8.80 10.16
N GLY A 157 5.65 8.72 10.54
CA GLY A 157 5.00 9.60 11.52
C GLY A 157 4.61 8.91 12.82
N ALA A 158 5.03 7.68 13.06
CA ALA A 158 4.59 6.87 14.19
C ALA A 158 4.78 7.55 15.56
N GLU A 159 5.82 8.38 15.70
CA GLU A 159 6.09 9.15 16.92
C GLU A 159 5.34 10.48 17.00
N ARG A 160 4.64 10.91 15.93
CA ARG A 160 3.93 12.19 15.88
C ARG A 160 2.58 12.17 16.56
N GLY A 161 2.03 10.99 16.79
CA GLY A 161 0.75 10.80 17.44
C GLY A 161 0.83 10.85 18.96
N ARG A 162 -0.30 11.11 19.63
CA ARG A 162 -0.41 11.03 21.08
C ARG A 162 -0.60 9.60 21.59
N ILE A 163 -1.04 8.70 20.71
CA ILE A 163 -1.23 7.29 21.01
C ILE A 163 -0.06 6.53 20.40
N SER A 164 0.68 5.79 21.21
CA SER A 164 1.83 5.04 20.73
C SER A 164 1.39 3.87 19.85
N VAL A 165 2.27 3.41 18.95
CA VAL A 165 2.03 2.22 18.12
C VAL A 165 1.81 0.98 19.00
N ALA A 166 2.51 0.91 20.14
CA ALA A 166 2.34 -0.16 21.11
C ALA A 166 0.93 -0.19 21.71
N ASP A 167 0.39 0.98 22.09
CA ASP A 167 -0.99 1.08 22.61
C ASP A 167 -2.02 0.70 21.54
N LEU A 168 -1.84 1.14 20.30
CA LEU A 168 -2.68 0.75 19.17
C LEU A 168 -2.66 -0.76 18.92
N SER A 169 -1.49 -1.39 19.03
CA SER A 169 -1.31 -2.83 18.88
C SER A 169 -1.97 -3.62 20.01
N LEU A 170 -1.90 -3.14 21.25
CA LEU A 170 -2.52 -3.79 22.42
C LEU A 170 -4.05 -3.85 22.32
N ILE A 171 -4.69 -2.81 21.78
CA ILE A 171 -6.14 -2.81 21.56
C ILE A 171 -6.54 -3.89 20.57
N HIS A 172 -5.73 -4.13 19.55
CA HIS A 172 -5.97 -5.19 18.56
C HIS A 172 -5.82 -6.61 19.14
N ILE A 173 -4.95 -6.80 20.14
CA ILE A 173 -4.69 -8.11 20.78
C ILE A 173 -5.69 -8.43 21.89
N SER A 174 -6.27 -7.40 22.54
CA SER A 174 -7.19 -7.58 23.68
C SER A 174 -8.63 -7.91 23.29
N GLU A 175 -9.02 -7.75 22.04
CA GLU A 175 -10.31 -8.24 21.53
C GLU A 175 -10.13 -9.67 21.00
N PRO A 176 -10.72 -10.70 21.67
CA PRO A 176 -10.74 -12.03 21.09
C PRO A 176 -11.55 -11.96 19.80
N THR A 177 -10.94 -12.41 18.69
CA THR A 177 -11.65 -12.69 17.45
C THR A 177 -12.88 -13.52 17.80
N ARG A 178 -14.05 -12.91 17.81
CA ARG A 178 -15.31 -13.65 17.96
C ARG A 178 -15.45 -14.56 16.76
N PRO A 179 -15.77 -15.85 16.97
CA PRO A 179 -15.96 -16.81 15.91
C PRO A 179 -17.12 -16.45 14.99
#